data_a84761b9a22648b1d546e0276c9c49c6
#
_entry.id   a84761b9a22648b1d546e0276c9c49c6
#
_cell.length_a   1.000
_cell.length_b   1.000
_cell.length_c   1.000
_cell.angle_alpha   90.00
_cell.angle_beta   90.00
_cell.angle_gamma   90.00
#
_symmetry.space_group_name_H-M   'P 1'
#
loop_
_entity.id
_entity.type
_entity.pdbx_description
1 polymer ?
#
loop_
_entity_poly.entity_id
_entity_poly.type
_entity_poly.pdbx_seq_one_letter_code
_entity_poly.pdbx_strand_id
1 'polypeptide(L)'
;PAPAPVAGAGKPLLGFSTFPFDITPDAVEKMYQLGRENGQIFVVQRDNGIPWKEALNNEALPSKVINEWSDFRKRRPANQPFYLAIAPLDFDRKNLAAACDGSSMPKSIQGAAFDSSAVKTAYLNYCRAAVKFFDPDYLNIGVEAGELAHRKPSAWPAFARLIEHVRSNLKQEFPDLQVGISFGLQSLMEPKAAELARPLVESCDYLGLSFYPYMSDFHEKFGTDALPAPPDEWIVPLEWVRSYTTKPIAICETGYNATDVQFSPASVSLRGSPAWQTQYVKDLARIAHRDNYLFVVWYFPVDLDRVLASLPDGGGAAKLWKQNGLFDKDLKPRPALAEWQKALQGQIDSSPATTVDSGIVPGGTVTPGGSTTVGSGDPAPIATLGFETADDMFAVPSGAKSAKAAEAGPDGRPAMEWSYGYSQKDWAWASKRIGEGKLARSSTMSFWVKSDATTPLIVQLKEKDGESHSFQITPGKKWSKVTMDMSSLTSDSNTRKDGVLDPARVVEIVLADGAGPAGKKGKRRVVFSRLDFR
;
A
#
# COMPACT_ATOMS: atom_id res chain seq x y z
N PRO A 1 10.02 -34.25 -16.91
CA PRO A 1 9.61 -33.06 -16.24
C PRO A 1 8.10 -33.15 -15.99
N ALA A 2 7.66 -32.94 -14.74
CA ALA A 2 6.24 -32.83 -14.43
C ALA A 2 5.71 -31.55 -15.10
N PRO A 3 4.48 -31.54 -15.66
CA PRO A 3 3.91 -30.33 -16.21
C PRO A 3 3.79 -29.29 -15.11
N ALA A 4 4.12 -28.03 -15.45
CA ALA A 4 3.93 -26.88 -14.56
C ALA A 4 2.48 -26.86 -14.05
N PRO A 5 2.22 -26.46 -12.80
CA PRO A 5 0.86 -26.39 -12.29
C PRO A 5 0.06 -25.40 -13.15
N VAL A 6 -1.04 -25.90 -13.72
CA VAL A 6 -1.96 -25.13 -14.51
C VAL A 6 -2.50 -24.00 -13.64
N ALA A 7 -2.37 -22.76 -14.09
CA ALA A 7 -2.98 -21.60 -13.45
C ALA A 7 -4.49 -21.85 -13.32
N GLY A 8 -5.01 -21.90 -12.08
CA GLY A 8 -6.45 -21.94 -11.85
C GLY A 8 -6.99 -22.89 -10.79
N ALA A 9 -6.17 -23.70 -10.12
CA ALA A 9 -6.69 -24.64 -9.10
C ALA A 9 -5.82 -24.71 -7.82
N GLY A 10 -4.99 -23.72 -7.54
CA GLY A 10 -4.03 -23.78 -6.44
C GLY A 10 -4.11 -22.58 -5.51
N LYS A 11 -3.66 -22.79 -4.28
CA LYS A 11 -3.42 -21.72 -3.31
C LYS A 11 -2.35 -20.76 -3.86
N PRO A 12 -2.42 -19.44 -3.58
CA PRO A 12 -1.38 -18.49 -3.99
C PRO A 12 -0.03 -18.91 -3.42
N LEU A 13 1.02 -18.85 -4.26
CA LEU A 13 2.38 -19.10 -3.80
C LEU A 13 2.88 -17.87 -3.05
N LEU A 14 3.43 -18.04 -1.87
CA LEU A 14 4.00 -16.95 -1.10
C LEU A 14 5.52 -16.96 -1.25
N GLY A 15 6.15 -15.78 -1.35
CA GLY A 15 7.60 -15.69 -1.50
C GLY A 15 8.19 -14.40 -0.94
N PHE A 16 9.50 -14.43 -0.73
CA PHE A 16 10.29 -13.27 -0.36
C PHE A 16 11.17 -12.85 -1.53
N SER A 17 11.37 -11.54 -1.70
CA SER A 17 12.41 -11.07 -2.60
C SER A 17 13.80 -11.42 -2.04
N THR A 18 14.77 -11.43 -2.92
CA THR A 18 16.19 -11.65 -2.56
C THR A 18 16.93 -10.33 -2.28
N PHE A 19 16.20 -9.22 -2.10
CA PHE A 19 16.81 -7.90 -1.82
C PHE A 19 17.53 -7.92 -0.47
N PRO A 20 18.84 -7.61 -0.42
CA PRO A 20 19.63 -7.72 0.81
C PRO A 20 19.33 -6.55 1.78
N PHE A 21 19.30 -6.84 3.07
CA PHE A 21 19.12 -5.87 4.14
C PHE A 21 20.44 -5.19 4.58
N ASP A 22 21.57 -5.67 4.06
CA ASP A 22 22.91 -5.12 4.28
C ASP A 22 23.77 -5.40 3.04
N ILE A 23 24.88 -4.65 2.86
CA ILE A 23 25.79 -4.80 1.71
C ILE A 23 26.81 -5.95 1.86
N THR A 24 26.65 -6.80 2.88
CA THR A 24 27.57 -7.90 3.16
C THR A 24 27.18 -9.20 2.46
N PRO A 25 28.14 -10.07 2.07
CA PRO A 25 27.84 -11.39 1.52
C PRO A 25 26.95 -12.25 2.45
N ASP A 26 27.16 -12.16 3.76
CA ASP A 26 26.37 -12.89 4.76
C ASP A 26 24.90 -12.45 4.76
N ALA A 27 24.64 -11.15 4.59
CA ALA A 27 23.27 -10.65 4.46
C ALA A 27 22.60 -11.17 3.19
N VAL A 28 23.33 -11.21 2.07
CA VAL A 28 22.83 -11.80 0.82
C VAL A 28 22.47 -13.28 1.03
N GLU A 29 23.37 -14.08 1.60
CA GLU A 29 23.09 -15.50 1.83
C GLU A 29 21.94 -15.71 2.82
N LYS A 30 21.85 -14.85 3.85
CA LYS A 30 20.73 -14.86 4.81
C LYS A 30 19.38 -14.62 4.13
N MET A 31 19.31 -13.71 3.14
CA MET A 31 18.08 -13.48 2.38
C MET A 31 17.63 -14.73 1.62
N TYR A 32 18.54 -15.43 0.97
CA TYR A 32 18.21 -16.70 0.32
C TYR A 32 17.77 -17.78 1.30
N GLN A 33 18.41 -17.85 2.48
CA GLN A 33 17.98 -18.75 3.55
C GLN A 33 16.54 -18.44 3.99
N LEU A 34 16.23 -17.17 4.29
CA LEU A 34 14.90 -16.74 4.71
C LEU A 34 13.84 -17.02 3.62
N GLY A 35 14.19 -16.82 2.34
CA GLY A 35 13.33 -17.14 1.22
C GLY A 35 13.03 -18.65 1.10
N ARG A 36 14.03 -19.52 1.36
CA ARG A 36 13.81 -20.98 1.40
C ARG A 36 12.95 -21.43 2.58
N GLU A 37 13.13 -20.79 3.74
CA GLU A 37 12.42 -21.16 4.98
C GLU A 37 10.97 -20.63 5.01
N ASN A 38 10.71 -19.50 4.34
CA ASN A 38 9.44 -18.77 4.43
C ASN A 38 8.82 -18.49 3.06
N GLY A 39 9.15 -19.27 2.03
CA GLY A 39 8.63 -19.07 0.68
C GLY A 39 8.40 -20.36 -0.08
N GLN A 40 7.45 -20.31 -1.02
CA GLN A 40 7.07 -21.38 -1.94
C GLN A 40 7.44 -21.06 -3.40
N ILE A 41 7.82 -19.81 -3.68
CA ILE A 41 8.27 -19.33 -4.98
C ILE A 41 9.61 -18.63 -4.84
N PHE A 42 10.54 -18.93 -5.75
CA PHE A 42 11.82 -18.25 -5.85
C PHE A 42 11.66 -16.97 -6.65
N VAL A 43 12.23 -15.87 -6.16
CA VAL A 43 11.99 -14.52 -6.70
C VAL A 43 13.31 -13.86 -7.05
N VAL A 44 13.45 -13.39 -8.29
CA VAL A 44 14.55 -12.55 -8.73
C VAL A 44 14.00 -11.37 -9.52
N GLN A 45 14.34 -10.16 -9.09
CA GLN A 45 14.04 -8.94 -9.83
C GLN A 45 15.34 -8.28 -10.29
N ARG A 46 15.39 -7.97 -11.58
CA ARG A 46 16.55 -7.37 -12.27
C ARG A 46 16.08 -6.22 -13.15
N ASP A 47 15.89 -5.06 -12.55
CA ASP A 47 15.46 -3.82 -13.21
C ASP A 47 16.56 -2.72 -13.21
N ASN A 48 17.83 -3.11 -13.00
CA ASN A 48 18.98 -2.22 -12.86
C ASN A 48 19.79 -2.01 -14.16
N GLY A 49 19.16 -2.15 -15.31
CA GLY A 49 19.78 -1.92 -16.61
C GLY A 49 19.82 -3.15 -17.52
N ILE A 50 20.12 -2.90 -18.78
CA ILE A 50 20.13 -3.90 -19.86
C ILE A 50 21.48 -3.88 -20.56
N PRO A 51 22.05 -5.02 -20.95
CA PRO A 51 23.24 -5.11 -21.80
C PRO A 51 22.89 -4.81 -23.25
N TRP A 52 22.53 -3.56 -23.54
CA TRP A 52 21.93 -3.12 -24.81
C TRP A 52 22.74 -3.48 -26.04
N LYS A 53 24.09 -3.37 -25.96
CA LYS A 53 24.98 -3.62 -27.09
C LYS A 53 24.97 -5.10 -27.47
N GLU A 54 25.21 -5.96 -26.50
CA GLU A 54 25.27 -7.41 -26.69
C GLU A 54 23.88 -7.94 -27.08
N ALA A 55 22.83 -7.45 -26.43
CA ALA A 55 21.46 -7.82 -26.75
C ALA A 55 21.05 -7.40 -28.18
N LEU A 56 21.44 -6.19 -28.63
CA LEU A 56 21.16 -5.71 -29.98
C LEU A 56 21.84 -6.58 -31.04
N ASN A 57 23.07 -6.96 -30.83
CA ASN A 57 23.86 -7.73 -31.77
C ASN A 57 23.68 -9.24 -31.63
N ASN A 58 22.88 -9.68 -30.65
CA ASN A 58 22.72 -11.10 -30.27
C ASN A 58 24.05 -11.76 -29.93
N GLU A 59 24.93 -11.04 -29.25
CA GLU A 59 26.23 -11.47 -28.77
C GLU A 59 26.10 -12.10 -27.36
N ALA A 60 27.18 -12.76 -26.90
CA ALA A 60 27.27 -13.24 -25.53
C ALA A 60 27.14 -12.10 -24.52
N LEU A 61 26.31 -12.30 -23.50
CA LEU A 61 26.13 -11.27 -22.47
C LEU A 61 27.43 -11.04 -21.68
N PRO A 62 27.65 -9.83 -21.13
CA PRO A 62 28.85 -9.51 -20.36
C PRO A 62 29.08 -10.50 -19.22
N SER A 63 30.34 -10.84 -18.94
CA SER A 63 30.71 -11.79 -17.88
C SER A 63 30.12 -11.40 -16.52
N LYS A 64 30.03 -10.08 -16.22
CA LYS A 64 29.38 -9.57 -14.99
C LYS A 64 27.92 -10.03 -14.89
N VAL A 65 27.16 -9.93 -15.97
CA VAL A 65 25.75 -10.36 -16.02
C VAL A 65 25.65 -11.88 -15.84
N ILE A 66 26.46 -12.63 -16.59
CA ILE A 66 26.46 -14.10 -16.52
C ILE A 66 26.88 -14.61 -15.15
N ASN A 67 27.88 -14.01 -14.51
CA ASN A 67 28.31 -14.38 -13.17
C ASN A 67 27.18 -14.16 -12.14
N GLU A 68 26.54 -13.01 -12.20
CA GLU A 68 25.39 -12.70 -11.34
C GLU A 68 24.22 -13.65 -11.57
N TRP A 69 23.86 -13.91 -12.84
CA TRP A 69 22.82 -14.88 -13.17
C TRP A 69 23.16 -16.28 -12.68
N SER A 70 24.43 -16.66 -12.79
CA SER A 70 24.93 -17.95 -12.29
C SER A 70 24.80 -18.06 -10.77
N ASP A 71 25.01 -16.96 -10.05
CA ASP A 71 24.83 -16.91 -8.61
C ASP A 71 23.35 -17.07 -8.21
N PHE A 72 22.42 -16.43 -8.90
CA PHE A 72 20.99 -16.66 -8.69
C PHE A 72 20.60 -18.12 -8.98
N ARG A 73 21.05 -18.64 -10.11
CA ARG A 73 20.75 -20.02 -10.53
C ARG A 73 21.27 -21.06 -9.54
N LYS A 74 22.48 -20.88 -8.99
CA LYS A 74 23.05 -21.78 -7.96
C LYS A 74 22.23 -21.78 -6.66
N ARG A 75 21.59 -20.66 -6.33
CA ARG A 75 20.81 -20.52 -5.09
C ARG A 75 19.34 -20.89 -5.24
N ARG A 76 18.84 -21.03 -6.48
CA ARG A 76 17.47 -21.46 -6.75
C ARG A 76 17.25 -22.88 -6.22
N PRO A 77 16.22 -23.11 -5.37
CA PRO A 77 15.79 -24.46 -5.01
C PRO A 77 15.27 -25.22 -6.24
N ALA A 78 15.67 -26.49 -6.40
CA ALA A 78 15.39 -27.26 -7.62
C ALA A 78 13.90 -27.44 -7.95
N ASN A 79 13.03 -27.41 -6.93
CA ASN A 79 11.61 -27.73 -7.07
C ASN A 79 10.69 -26.54 -6.70
N GLN A 80 11.22 -25.33 -6.64
CA GLN A 80 10.40 -24.14 -6.43
C GLN A 80 10.05 -23.47 -7.77
N PRO A 81 8.77 -23.10 -7.98
CA PRO A 81 8.40 -22.18 -9.04
C PRO A 81 9.24 -20.91 -8.99
N PHE A 82 9.48 -20.32 -10.15
CA PHE A 82 10.37 -19.18 -10.27
C PHE A 82 9.68 -17.97 -10.94
N TYR A 83 9.68 -16.87 -10.23
CA TYR A 83 9.30 -15.56 -10.76
C TYR A 83 10.56 -14.74 -11.05
N LEU A 84 10.72 -14.36 -12.32
CA LEU A 84 11.76 -13.47 -12.81
C LEU A 84 11.13 -12.15 -13.29
N ALA A 85 11.64 -11.03 -12.79
CA ALA A 85 11.25 -9.70 -13.25
C ALA A 85 12.44 -8.98 -13.90
N ILE A 86 12.22 -8.45 -15.10
CA ILE A 86 13.15 -7.63 -15.86
C ILE A 86 12.39 -6.46 -16.48
N ALA A 87 13.05 -5.31 -16.67
CA ALA A 87 12.36 -4.14 -17.18
C ALA A 87 13.21 -3.34 -18.17
N PRO A 88 12.61 -2.79 -19.23
CA PRO A 88 13.28 -1.89 -20.16
C PRO A 88 13.27 -0.43 -19.67
N LEU A 89 12.65 -0.15 -18.52
CA LEU A 89 12.47 1.17 -17.95
C LEU A 89 13.59 1.52 -16.96
N ASP A 90 13.96 2.80 -16.93
CA ASP A 90 14.84 3.36 -15.91
C ASP A 90 14.15 3.35 -14.52
N PHE A 91 14.91 3.69 -13.47
CA PHE A 91 14.39 3.73 -12.11
C PHE A 91 13.20 4.69 -11.96
N ASP A 92 13.21 5.83 -12.66
CA ASP A 92 12.11 6.80 -12.66
C ASP A 92 10.90 6.38 -13.50
N ARG A 93 10.96 5.25 -14.18
CA ARG A 93 9.92 4.71 -15.07
C ARG A 93 9.50 5.68 -16.18
N LYS A 94 10.43 6.48 -16.71
CA LYS A 94 10.16 7.49 -17.74
C LYS A 94 10.87 7.24 -19.07
N ASN A 95 12.03 6.58 -19.03
CA ASN A 95 12.90 6.39 -20.17
C ASN A 95 13.39 4.94 -20.27
N LEU A 96 14.17 4.64 -21.30
CA LEU A 96 14.87 3.36 -21.38
C LEU A 96 15.87 3.22 -20.22
N ALA A 97 15.97 2.02 -19.69
CA ALA A 97 16.96 1.67 -18.68
C ALA A 97 18.39 1.93 -19.21
N ALA A 98 19.29 2.34 -18.33
CA ALA A 98 20.69 2.48 -18.66
C ALA A 98 21.34 1.13 -19.04
N ALA A 99 22.56 1.16 -19.59
CA ALA A 99 23.34 -0.05 -19.74
C ALA A 99 23.72 -0.62 -18.35
N CYS A 100 23.59 -1.93 -18.16
CA CYS A 100 23.77 -2.60 -16.85
C CYS A 100 25.20 -2.57 -16.31
N ASP A 101 26.16 -2.28 -17.16
CA ASP A 101 27.59 -2.16 -16.83
C ASP A 101 28.07 -0.71 -16.69
N GLY A 102 27.16 0.26 -16.84
CA GLY A 102 27.44 1.69 -16.82
C GLY A 102 28.09 2.22 -18.13
N SER A 103 28.19 1.39 -19.17
CA SER A 103 28.69 1.81 -20.49
C SER A 103 27.68 2.71 -21.20
N SER A 104 28.14 3.35 -22.29
CA SER A 104 27.25 4.12 -23.15
C SER A 104 26.32 3.20 -23.95
N MET A 105 25.05 3.54 -24.01
CA MET A 105 24.10 2.84 -24.89
C MET A 105 24.49 3.01 -26.36
N PRO A 106 24.21 2.00 -27.22
CA PRO A 106 24.36 2.13 -28.67
C PRO A 106 23.62 3.36 -29.21
N LYS A 107 24.21 4.07 -30.18
CA LYS A 107 23.63 5.30 -30.79
C LYS A 107 22.20 5.08 -31.32
N SER A 108 21.89 3.86 -31.80
CA SER A 108 20.56 3.49 -32.29
C SER A 108 19.52 3.27 -31.17
N ILE A 109 19.95 3.21 -29.91
CA ILE A 109 19.07 3.01 -28.73
C ILE A 109 19.04 4.29 -27.87
N GLN A 110 20.14 5.02 -27.78
CA GLN A 110 20.22 6.24 -26.99
C GLN A 110 19.16 7.26 -27.42
N GLY A 111 18.19 7.55 -26.55
CA GLY A 111 17.09 8.47 -26.83
C GLY A 111 16.05 7.96 -27.84
N ALA A 112 16.12 6.71 -28.26
CA ALA A 112 15.17 6.13 -29.18
C ALA A 112 13.78 5.94 -28.54
N ALA A 113 12.73 5.91 -29.36
CA ALA A 113 11.41 5.51 -28.90
C ALA A 113 11.41 4.05 -28.46
N PHE A 114 10.55 3.69 -27.50
CA PHE A 114 10.45 2.32 -27.00
C PHE A 114 10.19 1.28 -28.10
N ASP A 115 9.42 1.62 -29.11
CA ASP A 115 9.06 0.74 -30.21
C ASP A 115 10.00 0.83 -31.43
N SER A 116 11.14 1.50 -31.32
CA SER A 116 12.14 1.49 -32.39
C SER A 116 12.63 0.07 -32.66
N SER A 117 13.02 -0.21 -33.92
CA SER A 117 13.50 -1.54 -34.31
C SER A 117 14.67 -2.01 -33.43
N ALA A 118 15.62 -1.14 -33.15
CA ALA A 118 16.78 -1.45 -32.32
C ALA A 118 16.38 -1.82 -30.89
N VAL A 119 15.48 -1.06 -30.25
CA VAL A 119 14.99 -1.33 -28.90
C VAL A 119 14.22 -2.65 -28.85
N LYS A 120 13.29 -2.88 -29.79
CA LYS A 120 12.54 -4.14 -29.90
C LYS A 120 13.47 -5.35 -30.02
N THR A 121 14.45 -5.27 -30.94
CA THR A 121 15.41 -6.36 -31.15
C THR A 121 16.24 -6.63 -29.91
N ALA A 122 16.82 -5.58 -29.31
CA ALA A 122 17.67 -5.74 -28.15
C ALA A 122 16.89 -6.28 -26.94
N TYR A 123 15.73 -5.71 -26.65
CA TYR A 123 14.96 -6.13 -25.48
C TYR A 123 14.41 -7.56 -25.63
N LEU A 124 13.95 -7.93 -26.81
CA LEU A 124 13.53 -9.31 -27.10
C LEU A 124 14.68 -10.31 -26.92
N ASN A 125 15.86 -10.01 -27.47
CA ASN A 125 17.04 -10.89 -27.33
C ASN A 125 17.47 -11.03 -25.87
N TYR A 126 17.43 -9.95 -25.09
CA TYR A 126 17.71 -10.00 -23.66
C TYR A 126 16.70 -10.88 -22.90
N CYS A 127 15.41 -10.71 -23.17
CA CYS A 127 14.36 -11.54 -22.56
C CYS A 127 14.54 -13.02 -22.94
N ARG A 128 14.84 -13.33 -24.22
CA ARG A 128 15.13 -14.70 -24.69
C ARG A 128 16.33 -15.32 -23.96
N ALA A 129 17.42 -14.55 -23.82
CA ALA A 129 18.58 -15.00 -23.10
C ALA A 129 18.25 -15.30 -21.63
N ALA A 130 17.47 -14.45 -20.97
CA ALA A 130 17.02 -14.64 -19.60
C ALA A 130 16.14 -15.90 -19.48
N VAL A 131 15.16 -16.09 -20.35
CA VAL A 131 14.31 -17.30 -20.33
C VAL A 131 15.13 -18.56 -20.52
N LYS A 132 16.01 -18.61 -21.52
CA LYS A 132 16.88 -19.78 -21.78
C LYS A 132 17.84 -20.09 -20.64
N PHE A 133 18.32 -19.06 -19.94
CA PHE A 133 19.25 -19.23 -18.84
C PHE A 133 18.56 -19.68 -17.56
N PHE A 134 17.43 -19.09 -17.23
CA PHE A 134 16.77 -19.25 -15.94
C PHE A 134 15.63 -20.26 -15.94
N ASP A 135 14.99 -20.49 -17.08
CA ASP A 135 13.78 -21.31 -17.21
C ASP A 135 12.72 -20.91 -16.14
N PRO A 136 12.21 -19.65 -16.18
CA PRO A 136 11.25 -19.17 -15.19
C PRO A 136 9.84 -19.70 -15.51
N ASP A 137 9.03 -19.91 -14.48
CA ASP A 137 7.59 -20.18 -14.63
C ASP A 137 6.79 -18.91 -14.92
N TYR A 138 7.20 -17.80 -14.31
CA TYR A 138 6.58 -16.47 -14.45
C TYR A 138 7.64 -15.45 -14.84
N LEU A 139 7.41 -14.73 -15.92
CA LEU A 139 8.26 -13.65 -16.39
C LEU A 139 7.50 -12.32 -16.41
N ASN A 140 8.00 -11.35 -15.66
CA ASN A 140 7.54 -9.96 -15.72
C ASN A 140 8.51 -9.19 -16.64
N ILE A 141 8.00 -8.66 -17.77
CA ILE A 141 8.78 -7.92 -18.77
C ILE A 141 8.56 -6.40 -18.70
N GLY A 142 8.02 -5.90 -17.59
CA GLY A 142 7.78 -4.48 -17.39
C GLY A 142 7.42 -4.19 -15.95
N VAL A 143 8.45 -3.96 -15.10
CA VAL A 143 8.25 -3.65 -13.69
C VAL A 143 7.66 -2.25 -13.53
N GLU A 144 6.54 -2.14 -12.80
CA GLU A 144 5.85 -0.89 -12.48
C GLU A 144 5.57 0.00 -13.69
N ALA A 145 5.20 -0.64 -14.80
CA ALA A 145 4.96 0.03 -16.08
C ALA A 145 3.89 1.14 -16.03
N GLY A 146 2.95 1.07 -15.07
CA GLY A 146 1.92 2.07 -14.84
C GLY A 146 2.47 3.46 -14.55
N GLU A 147 3.65 3.54 -13.94
CA GLU A 147 4.32 4.81 -13.68
C GLU A 147 4.65 5.57 -14.97
N LEU A 148 4.98 4.86 -16.06
CA LEU A 148 5.14 5.49 -17.36
C LEU A 148 3.82 6.05 -17.91
N ALA A 149 2.73 5.28 -17.80
CA ALA A 149 1.41 5.73 -18.22
C ALA A 149 0.96 6.99 -17.48
N HIS A 150 1.29 7.07 -16.19
CA HIS A 150 1.00 8.21 -15.34
C HIS A 150 1.94 9.40 -15.61
N ARG A 151 3.25 9.18 -15.56
CA ARG A 151 4.27 10.25 -15.59
C ARG A 151 4.61 10.77 -16.99
N LYS A 152 4.45 9.93 -18.02
CA LYS A 152 4.77 10.26 -19.43
C LYS A 152 3.79 9.58 -20.38
N PRO A 153 2.49 9.90 -20.31
CA PRO A 153 1.44 9.20 -21.08
C PRO A 153 1.68 9.22 -22.61
N SER A 154 2.37 10.24 -23.13
CA SER A 154 2.73 10.31 -24.56
C SER A 154 3.68 9.20 -25.02
N ALA A 155 4.48 8.62 -24.11
CA ALA A 155 5.39 7.51 -24.43
C ALA A 155 4.71 6.13 -24.33
N TRP A 156 3.56 6.05 -23.66
CA TRP A 156 2.84 4.80 -23.40
C TRP A 156 2.53 3.99 -24.67
N PRO A 157 2.01 4.56 -25.77
CA PRO A 157 1.72 3.77 -26.98
C PRO A 157 2.95 3.07 -27.57
N ALA A 158 4.12 3.71 -27.54
CA ALA A 158 5.36 3.10 -28.01
C ALA A 158 5.84 1.98 -27.05
N PHE A 159 5.73 2.20 -25.76
CA PHE A 159 6.02 1.17 -24.74
C PHE A 159 5.10 -0.04 -24.88
N ALA A 160 3.80 0.17 -25.03
CA ALA A 160 2.84 -0.92 -25.20
C ALA A 160 3.18 -1.77 -26.45
N ARG A 161 3.58 -1.14 -27.57
CA ARG A 161 4.04 -1.86 -28.78
C ARG A 161 5.34 -2.62 -28.56
N LEU A 162 6.26 -2.13 -27.71
CA LEU A 162 7.46 -2.89 -27.33
C LEU A 162 7.07 -4.15 -26.55
N ILE A 163 6.28 -4.00 -25.50
CA ILE A 163 5.89 -5.12 -24.64
C ILE A 163 5.12 -6.17 -25.41
N GLU A 164 4.15 -5.77 -26.24
CA GLU A 164 3.37 -6.69 -27.08
C GLU A 164 4.28 -7.44 -28.07
N HIS A 165 5.25 -6.75 -28.69
CA HIS A 165 6.23 -7.38 -29.58
C HIS A 165 7.06 -8.44 -28.83
N VAL A 166 7.56 -8.11 -27.65
CA VAL A 166 8.38 -9.04 -26.85
C VAL A 166 7.54 -10.23 -26.38
N ARG A 167 6.35 -9.96 -25.80
CA ARG A 167 5.43 -11.00 -25.33
C ARG A 167 5.04 -11.97 -26.43
N SER A 168 4.59 -11.47 -27.58
CA SER A 168 4.13 -12.31 -28.69
C SER A 168 5.23 -13.25 -29.18
N ASN A 169 6.47 -12.76 -29.33
CA ASN A 169 7.59 -13.58 -29.75
C ASN A 169 7.98 -14.61 -28.68
N LEU A 170 8.00 -14.23 -27.39
CA LEU A 170 8.28 -15.15 -26.31
C LEU A 170 7.24 -16.27 -26.22
N LYS A 171 5.95 -15.97 -26.39
CA LYS A 171 4.87 -16.96 -26.37
C LYS A 171 4.93 -17.92 -27.56
N GLN A 172 5.44 -17.50 -28.71
CA GLN A 172 5.69 -18.41 -29.85
C GLN A 172 6.84 -19.38 -29.58
N GLU A 173 7.89 -18.93 -28.88
CA GLU A 173 9.08 -19.74 -28.61
C GLU A 173 8.94 -20.58 -27.33
N PHE A 174 8.22 -20.06 -26.33
CA PHE A 174 8.02 -20.64 -24.99
C PHE A 174 6.53 -20.60 -24.62
N PRO A 175 5.69 -21.46 -25.22
CA PRO A 175 4.23 -21.39 -25.07
C PRO A 175 3.74 -21.54 -23.62
N ASP A 176 4.45 -22.30 -22.80
CA ASP A 176 4.08 -22.58 -21.41
C ASP A 176 4.50 -21.44 -20.44
N LEU A 177 5.43 -20.57 -20.86
CA LEU A 177 5.90 -19.45 -20.05
C LEU A 177 4.76 -18.46 -19.77
N GLN A 178 4.54 -18.16 -18.50
CA GLN A 178 3.58 -17.12 -18.11
C GLN A 178 4.24 -15.74 -18.20
N VAL A 179 3.81 -14.90 -19.16
CA VAL A 179 4.38 -13.57 -19.43
C VAL A 179 3.41 -12.50 -18.97
N GLY A 180 3.85 -11.67 -18.02
CA GLY A 180 3.07 -10.55 -17.48
C GLY A 180 3.88 -9.27 -17.40
N ILE A 181 3.23 -8.23 -16.90
CA ILE A 181 3.83 -6.95 -16.52
C ILE A 181 3.27 -6.51 -15.17
N SER A 182 4.01 -5.68 -14.43
CA SER A 182 3.50 -5.14 -13.17
C SER A 182 3.23 -3.63 -13.21
N PHE A 183 2.31 -3.23 -12.33
CA PHE A 183 1.88 -1.86 -12.14
C PHE A 183 1.90 -1.52 -10.66
N GLY A 184 2.28 -0.29 -10.30
CA GLY A 184 1.91 0.29 -9.01
C GLY A 184 0.39 0.33 -8.94
N LEU A 185 -0.23 -0.37 -7.99
CA LEU A 185 -1.69 -0.48 -7.93
C LEU A 185 -2.35 0.88 -7.82
N GLN A 186 -1.79 1.73 -7.00
CA GLN A 186 -2.30 3.06 -6.78
C GLN A 186 -2.29 3.88 -8.08
N SER A 187 -1.17 3.91 -8.80
CA SER A 187 -1.08 4.62 -10.09
C SER A 187 -2.02 4.02 -11.14
N LEU A 188 -2.24 2.70 -11.11
CA LEU A 188 -3.18 2.02 -12.02
C LEU A 188 -4.64 2.39 -11.72
N MET A 189 -4.98 2.72 -10.49
CA MET A 189 -6.34 3.13 -10.11
C MET A 189 -6.76 4.50 -10.68
N GLU A 190 -5.81 5.30 -11.17
CA GLU A 190 -6.16 6.53 -11.86
C GLU A 190 -6.94 6.24 -13.15
N PRO A 191 -8.09 6.87 -13.39
CA PRO A 191 -8.97 6.54 -14.51
C PRO A 191 -8.26 6.52 -15.86
N LYS A 192 -7.41 7.54 -16.12
CA LYS A 192 -6.65 7.65 -17.38
C LYS A 192 -5.57 6.59 -17.50
N ALA A 193 -4.87 6.27 -16.42
CA ALA A 193 -3.86 5.21 -16.43
C ALA A 193 -4.52 3.84 -16.59
N ALA A 194 -5.63 3.59 -15.92
CA ALA A 194 -6.42 2.38 -16.06
C ALA A 194 -6.89 2.15 -17.50
N GLU A 195 -7.42 3.20 -18.15
CA GLU A 195 -7.85 3.15 -19.55
C GLU A 195 -6.69 2.82 -20.50
N LEU A 196 -5.57 3.54 -20.35
CA LEU A 196 -4.38 3.35 -21.20
C LEU A 196 -3.75 1.95 -21.02
N ALA A 197 -3.73 1.43 -19.81
CA ALA A 197 -3.11 0.15 -19.49
C ALA A 197 -3.94 -1.07 -19.90
N ARG A 198 -5.27 -0.95 -19.92
CA ARG A 198 -6.19 -2.07 -20.13
C ARG A 198 -5.88 -2.95 -21.34
N PRO A 199 -5.65 -2.44 -22.57
CA PRO A 199 -5.36 -3.30 -23.71
C PRO A 199 -4.11 -4.17 -23.50
N LEU A 200 -3.09 -3.61 -22.86
CA LEU A 200 -1.85 -4.34 -22.58
C LEU A 200 -2.03 -5.37 -21.46
N VAL A 201 -2.76 -5.05 -20.41
CA VAL A 201 -3.12 -5.99 -19.34
C VAL A 201 -3.88 -7.18 -19.91
N GLU A 202 -4.88 -6.94 -20.75
CA GLU A 202 -5.69 -8.00 -21.36
C GLU A 202 -4.89 -8.89 -22.34
N SER A 203 -3.81 -8.39 -22.92
CA SER A 203 -2.93 -9.18 -23.78
C SER A 203 -1.99 -10.10 -22.98
N CYS A 204 -1.60 -9.74 -21.75
CA CYS A 204 -0.70 -10.52 -20.91
C CYS A 204 -1.36 -11.77 -20.32
N ASP A 205 -0.55 -12.73 -19.87
CA ASP A 205 -1.06 -13.94 -19.22
C ASP A 205 -1.53 -13.66 -17.77
N TYR A 206 -0.94 -12.67 -17.10
CA TYR A 206 -1.33 -12.21 -15.77
C TYR A 206 -1.06 -10.71 -15.58
N LEU A 207 -1.77 -10.10 -14.64
CA LEU A 207 -1.52 -8.76 -14.12
C LEU A 207 -0.65 -8.85 -12.86
N GLY A 208 0.55 -8.28 -12.91
CA GLY A 208 1.40 -8.07 -11.73
C GLY A 208 1.08 -6.75 -11.05
N LEU A 209 1.20 -6.72 -9.73
CA LEU A 209 0.97 -5.51 -8.92
C LEU A 209 2.12 -5.28 -7.94
N SER A 210 2.57 -4.03 -7.85
CA SER A 210 3.34 -3.52 -6.72
C SER A 210 2.38 -2.73 -5.84
N PHE A 211 2.26 -3.09 -4.56
CA PHE A 211 1.26 -2.50 -3.69
C PHE A 211 1.77 -2.32 -2.26
N TYR A 212 1.90 -1.07 -1.86
CA TYR A 212 2.29 -0.66 -0.51
C TYR A 212 1.19 0.23 0.07
N PRO A 213 0.19 -0.34 0.78
CA PRO A 213 -1.03 0.37 1.19
C PRO A 213 -0.78 1.66 1.96
N TYR A 214 0.22 1.65 2.87
CA TYR A 214 0.57 2.80 3.70
C TYR A 214 1.06 4.03 2.91
N MET A 215 1.33 3.88 1.60
CA MET A 215 1.70 5.00 0.72
C MET A 215 0.49 5.74 0.14
N SER A 216 -0.69 5.57 0.71
CA SER A 216 -1.93 6.21 0.24
C SER A 216 -1.83 7.73 0.13
N ASP A 217 -1.09 8.39 1.04
CA ASP A 217 -0.92 9.85 1.01
C ASP A 217 -0.18 10.37 -0.23
N PHE A 218 0.50 9.49 -0.99
CA PHE A 218 1.06 9.85 -2.28
C PHE A 218 -0.01 10.09 -3.36
N HIS A 219 -1.21 9.56 -3.19
CA HIS A 219 -2.29 9.67 -4.15
C HIS A 219 -2.86 11.07 -4.26
N GLU A 220 -2.92 11.82 -3.15
CA GLU A 220 -3.32 13.23 -3.20
C GLU A 220 -2.45 14.06 -4.16
N LYS A 221 -1.18 13.68 -4.32
CA LYS A 221 -0.25 14.33 -5.26
C LYS A 221 -0.50 13.97 -6.71
N PHE A 222 -1.21 12.87 -6.95
CA PHE A 222 -1.52 12.35 -8.28
C PHE A 222 -2.97 12.59 -8.70
N GLY A 223 -3.74 13.30 -7.88
CA GLY A 223 -5.13 13.67 -8.19
C GLY A 223 -6.15 12.55 -7.97
N THR A 224 -5.78 11.48 -7.29
CA THR A 224 -6.73 10.45 -6.83
C THR A 224 -7.35 10.84 -5.51
N ASP A 225 -8.56 10.36 -5.23
CA ASP A 225 -9.18 10.51 -3.91
C ASP A 225 -8.30 9.80 -2.86
N ALA A 226 -8.08 10.45 -1.72
CA ALA A 226 -7.33 9.86 -0.62
C ALA A 226 -7.93 8.52 -0.22
N LEU A 227 -7.08 7.49 -0.10
CA LEU A 227 -7.54 6.20 0.40
C LEU A 227 -7.93 6.31 1.88
N PRO A 228 -8.93 5.54 2.31
CA PRO A 228 -9.34 5.51 3.70
C PRO A 228 -8.22 4.98 4.62
N ALA A 229 -8.43 5.09 5.93
CA ALA A 229 -7.50 4.57 6.92
C ALA A 229 -7.48 3.02 6.95
N PRO A 230 -6.42 2.38 7.48
CA PRO A 230 -6.41 0.93 7.64
C PRO A 230 -7.65 0.40 8.40
N PRO A 231 -8.26 -0.75 8.01
CA PRO A 231 -7.80 -1.66 6.94
C PRO A 231 -8.28 -1.29 5.53
N ASP A 232 -9.11 -0.27 5.35
CA ASP A 232 -9.71 0.09 4.06
C ASP A 232 -8.65 0.51 3.04
N GLU A 233 -7.48 1.00 3.48
CA GLU A 233 -6.38 1.41 2.59
C GLU A 233 -5.79 0.22 1.78
N TRP A 234 -6.05 -1.03 2.17
CA TRP A 234 -5.69 -2.20 1.36
C TRP A 234 -6.89 -2.96 0.79
N ILE A 235 -8.01 -3.00 1.50
CA ILE A 235 -9.19 -3.73 1.02
C ILE A 235 -9.78 -3.05 -0.22
N VAL A 236 -9.97 -1.73 -0.18
CA VAL A 236 -10.58 -0.97 -1.28
C VAL A 236 -9.79 -1.11 -2.59
N PRO A 237 -8.45 -0.92 -2.63
CA PRO A 237 -7.68 -1.14 -3.85
C PRO A 237 -7.70 -2.58 -4.35
N LEU A 238 -7.62 -3.56 -3.48
CA LEU A 238 -7.62 -4.97 -3.87
C LEU A 238 -9.00 -5.42 -4.42
N GLU A 239 -10.10 -4.91 -3.86
CA GLU A 239 -11.45 -5.11 -4.44
C GLU A 239 -11.62 -4.39 -5.78
N TRP A 240 -11.03 -3.21 -5.95
CA TRP A 240 -11.03 -2.51 -7.23
C TRP A 240 -10.35 -3.33 -8.33
N VAL A 241 -9.17 -3.93 -8.07
CA VAL A 241 -8.47 -4.78 -9.05
C VAL A 241 -9.36 -5.89 -9.57
N ARG A 242 -10.13 -6.52 -8.70
CA ARG A 242 -11.06 -7.57 -9.06
C ARG A 242 -12.14 -7.12 -10.05
N SER A 243 -12.54 -5.85 -10.00
CA SER A 243 -13.46 -5.25 -10.97
C SER A 243 -12.76 -4.76 -12.24
N TYR A 244 -11.45 -4.54 -12.18
CA TYR A 244 -10.67 -4.00 -13.29
C TYR A 244 -10.34 -5.04 -14.35
N THR A 245 -10.00 -6.27 -13.99
CA THR A 245 -9.61 -7.32 -14.93
C THR A 245 -10.07 -8.70 -14.46
N THR A 246 -10.27 -9.61 -15.43
CA THR A 246 -10.48 -11.05 -15.17
C THR A 246 -9.20 -11.88 -15.31
N LYS A 247 -8.07 -11.24 -15.65
CA LYS A 247 -6.78 -11.92 -15.74
C LYS A 247 -6.33 -12.44 -14.37
N PRO A 248 -5.56 -13.54 -14.33
CA PRO A 248 -4.88 -13.93 -13.11
C PRO A 248 -4.06 -12.78 -12.54
N ILE A 249 -4.06 -12.63 -11.22
CA ILE A 249 -3.38 -11.54 -10.50
C ILE A 249 -2.18 -12.12 -9.76
N ALA A 250 -1.08 -11.37 -9.74
CA ALA A 250 0.08 -11.63 -8.90
C ALA A 250 0.47 -10.35 -8.15
N ILE A 251 0.78 -10.47 -6.87
CA ILE A 251 1.42 -9.38 -6.13
C ILE A 251 2.93 -9.57 -6.26
N CYS A 252 3.54 -8.78 -7.14
CA CYS A 252 4.96 -8.85 -7.46
C CYS A 252 5.83 -8.18 -6.40
N GLU A 253 5.28 -7.15 -5.74
CA GLU A 253 5.90 -6.44 -4.64
C GLU A 253 4.85 -6.00 -3.64
N THR A 254 5.11 -6.24 -2.36
CA THR A 254 4.30 -5.68 -1.28
C THR A 254 5.08 -5.59 0.03
N GLY A 255 4.53 -4.83 0.95
CA GLY A 255 5.00 -4.67 2.31
C GLY A 255 4.10 -3.73 3.09
N TYR A 256 4.28 -3.67 4.40
CA TYR A 256 3.62 -2.73 5.29
C TYR A 256 4.58 -2.30 6.40
N ASN A 257 4.69 -1.00 6.66
CA ASN A 257 5.59 -0.51 7.70
C ASN A 257 5.08 -0.89 9.11
N ALA A 258 5.99 -1.42 9.92
CA ALA A 258 5.71 -1.74 11.31
C ALA A 258 5.83 -0.52 12.25
N THR A 259 6.26 0.63 11.75
CA THR A 259 6.37 1.90 12.49
C THR A 259 6.01 3.07 11.58
N ASP A 260 5.73 4.22 12.19
CA ASP A 260 5.54 5.45 11.45
C ASP A 260 6.82 5.85 10.69
N VAL A 261 6.64 6.39 9.50
CA VAL A 261 7.72 6.90 8.64
C VAL A 261 7.55 8.39 8.43
N GLN A 262 8.59 9.15 8.74
CA GLN A 262 8.71 10.57 8.43
C GLN A 262 9.68 10.75 7.27
N PHE A 263 9.23 11.38 6.20
CA PHE A 263 10.06 11.67 5.03
C PHE A 263 10.12 13.19 4.80
N SER A 264 11.17 13.81 5.35
CA SER A 264 11.31 15.26 5.42
C SER A 264 11.33 16.01 4.09
N PRO A 265 12.03 15.56 3.01
CA PRO A 265 12.03 16.32 1.76
C PRO A 265 10.66 16.53 1.14
N ALA A 266 9.73 15.61 1.36
CA ALA A 266 8.37 15.68 0.81
C ALA A 266 7.32 16.05 1.85
N SER A 267 7.70 16.30 3.11
CA SER A 267 6.77 16.50 4.24
C SER A 267 5.72 15.39 4.36
N VAL A 268 6.14 14.16 4.04
CA VAL A 268 5.28 12.97 4.08
C VAL A 268 5.39 12.32 5.46
N SER A 269 4.26 12.08 6.08
CA SER A 269 4.11 11.31 7.32
C SER A 269 3.22 10.11 7.02
N LEU A 270 3.80 8.92 7.03
CA LEU A 270 3.09 7.66 6.80
C LEU A 270 3.00 6.92 8.11
N ARG A 271 1.81 6.42 8.43
CA ARG A 271 1.58 5.66 9.66
C ARG A 271 1.84 4.18 9.45
N GLY A 272 2.43 3.56 10.45
CA GLY A 272 2.65 2.11 10.49
C GLY A 272 2.60 1.60 11.91
N SER A 273 2.25 0.34 12.08
CA SER A 273 2.34 -0.35 13.36
C SER A 273 2.48 -1.86 13.16
N PRO A 274 3.05 -2.60 14.14
CA PRO A 274 3.10 -4.06 14.07
C PRO A 274 1.71 -4.71 13.98
N ALA A 275 0.69 -4.10 14.59
CA ALA A 275 -0.69 -4.58 14.53
C ALA A 275 -1.26 -4.44 13.11
N TRP A 276 -1.09 -3.29 12.46
CA TRP A 276 -1.55 -3.08 11.09
C TRP A 276 -0.77 -3.93 10.09
N GLN A 277 0.55 -4.07 10.26
CA GLN A 277 1.34 -5.00 9.44
C GLN A 277 0.80 -6.43 9.55
N THR A 278 0.48 -6.88 10.77
CA THR A 278 -0.10 -8.20 11.02
C THR A 278 -1.48 -8.36 10.37
N GLN A 279 -2.33 -7.35 10.52
CA GLN A 279 -3.67 -7.35 9.91
C GLN A 279 -3.58 -7.34 8.38
N TYR A 280 -2.66 -6.55 7.81
CA TYR A 280 -2.43 -6.52 6.37
C TYR A 280 -2.02 -7.90 5.84
N VAL A 281 -1.10 -8.61 6.49
CA VAL A 281 -0.70 -9.97 6.08
C VAL A 281 -1.89 -10.93 6.10
N LYS A 282 -2.74 -10.89 7.14
CA LYS A 282 -3.95 -11.71 7.23
C LYS A 282 -4.92 -11.44 6.08
N ASP A 283 -5.25 -10.18 5.87
CA ASP A 283 -6.22 -9.78 4.85
C ASP A 283 -5.69 -10.04 3.43
N LEU A 284 -4.41 -9.77 3.18
CA LEU A 284 -3.78 -10.05 1.89
C LEU A 284 -3.80 -11.55 1.59
N ALA A 285 -3.43 -12.41 2.56
CA ALA A 285 -3.48 -13.85 2.39
C ALA A 285 -4.90 -14.35 2.11
N ARG A 286 -5.89 -13.83 2.84
CA ARG A 286 -7.31 -14.15 2.66
C ARG A 286 -7.81 -13.73 1.28
N ILE A 287 -7.52 -12.49 0.84
CA ILE A 287 -7.94 -11.97 -0.46
C ILE A 287 -7.25 -12.74 -1.59
N ALA A 288 -5.94 -12.94 -1.51
CA ALA A 288 -5.17 -13.68 -2.49
C ALA A 288 -5.69 -15.12 -2.66
N HIS A 289 -6.07 -15.78 -1.57
CA HIS A 289 -6.67 -17.11 -1.61
C HIS A 289 -8.09 -17.08 -2.19
N ARG A 290 -8.95 -16.13 -1.78
CA ARG A 290 -10.33 -15.97 -2.28
C ARG A 290 -10.36 -15.75 -3.79
N ASP A 291 -9.46 -14.92 -4.29
CA ASP A 291 -9.43 -14.46 -5.68
C ASP A 291 -8.43 -15.24 -6.54
N ASN A 292 -7.86 -16.33 -6.01
CA ASN A 292 -6.93 -17.23 -6.70
C ASN A 292 -5.73 -16.49 -7.31
N TYR A 293 -5.06 -15.63 -6.53
CA TYR A 293 -3.83 -14.99 -6.99
C TYR A 293 -2.77 -16.05 -7.29
N LEU A 294 -1.93 -15.79 -8.28
CA LEU A 294 -0.85 -16.71 -8.66
C LEU A 294 0.21 -16.78 -7.57
N PHE A 295 0.64 -15.62 -7.11
CA PHE A 295 1.64 -15.51 -6.04
C PHE A 295 1.58 -14.16 -5.34
N VAL A 296 2.23 -14.08 -4.18
CA VAL A 296 2.43 -12.86 -3.39
C VAL A 296 3.89 -12.80 -2.97
N VAL A 297 4.59 -11.71 -3.29
CA VAL A 297 5.97 -11.45 -2.91
C VAL A 297 6.04 -10.36 -1.85
N TRP A 298 6.49 -10.71 -0.63
CA TRP A 298 6.87 -9.71 0.35
C TRP A 298 8.26 -9.20 0.02
N TYR A 299 8.36 -7.90 -0.37
CA TYR A 299 9.54 -7.41 -1.09
C TYR A 299 10.74 -7.14 -0.18
N PHE A 300 10.51 -6.60 1.02
CA PHE A 300 11.58 -6.36 2.00
C PHE A 300 11.33 -7.21 3.27
N PRO A 301 11.76 -8.49 3.29
CA PRO A 301 11.47 -9.36 4.44
C PRO A 301 12.17 -8.96 5.73
N VAL A 302 13.28 -8.21 5.65
CA VAL A 302 14.06 -7.68 6.77
C VAL A 302 14.10 -6.17 6.66
N ASP A 303 14.05 -5.46 7.79
CA ASP A 303 14.17 -4.00 7.85
C ASP A 303 15.47 -3.50 7.18
N LEU A 304 15.38 -2.35 6.52
CA LEU A 304 16.45 -1.81 5.70
C LEU A 304 17.45 -0.91 6.45
N ASP A 305 17.41 -0.86 7.78
CA ASP A 305 18.26 0.05 8.58
C ASP A 305 19.73 -0.01 8.21
N ARG A 306 20.29 -1.22 8.02
CA ARG A 306 21.71 -1.41 7.74
C ARG A 306 22.08 -0.99 6.32
N VAL A 307 21.31 -1.42 5.32
CA VAL A 307 21.57 -1.05 3.93
C VAL A 307 21.38 0.47 3.72
N LEU A 308 20.35 1.08 4.31
CA LEU A 308 20.13 2.51 4.21
C LEU A 308 21.25 3.33 4.87
N ALA A 309 21.80 2.86 5.99
CA ALA A 309 22.92 3.51 6.66
C ALA A 309 24.21 3.52 5.80
N SER A 310 24.34 2.57 4.86
CA SER A 310 25.49 2.50 3.93
C SER A 310 25.31 3.33 2.65
N LEU A 311 24.11 3.85 2.39
CA LEU A 311 23.81 4.65 1.21
C LEU A 311 24.03 6.14 1.45
N PRO A 312 24.41 6.92 0.41
CA PRO A 312 24.45 8.38 0.49
C PRO A 312 23.11 8.92 1.00
N ASP A 313 23.15 9.97 1.82
CA ASP A 313 21.98 10.63 2.42
C ASP A 313 21.04 9.68 3.20
N GLY A 314 21.57 8.51 3.63
CA GLY A 314 20.79 7.49 4.32
C GLY A 314 19.67 6.90 3.45
N GLY A 315 19.88 6.82 2.13
CA GLY A 315 19.00 6.15 1.19
C GLY A 315 17.83 6.97 0.62
N GLY A 316 17.77 8.28 0.89
CA GLY A 316 16.74 9.15 0.29
C GLY A 316 15.31 8.62 0.44
N ALA A 317 14.58 8.50 -0.69
CA ALA A 317 13.22 7.99 -0.72
C ALA A 317 13.09 6.51 -0.29
N ALA A 318 14.16 5.72 -0.34
CA ALA A 318 14.12 4.33 0.12
C ALA A 318 13.80 4.20 1.63
N LYS A 319 13.90 5.29 2.40
CA LYS A 319 13.43 5.36 3.81
C LYS A 319 11.93 5.04 3.95
N LEU A 320 11.14 5.22 2.91
CA LEU A 320 9.72 4.89 2.91
C LEU A 320 9.46 3.40 3.16
N TRP A 321 10.39 2.52 2.80
CA TRP A 321 10.31 1.07 2.99
C TRP A 321 11.12 0.56 4.19
N LYS A 322 11.71 1.46 4.98
CA LYS A 322 12.70 1.12 6.01
C LYS A 322 12.24 0.03 6.98
N GLN A 323 11.01 0.08 7.42
CA GLN A 323 10.44 -0.78 8.47
C GLN A 323 9.39 -1.78 7.93
N ASN A 324 9.56 -2.21 6.68
CA ASN A 324 8.66 -3.17 6.04
C ASN A 324 8.91 -4.63 6.47
N GLY A 325 10.00 -4.91 7.16
CA GLY A 325 10.43 -6.27 7.47
C GLY A 325 9.39 -7.08 8.26
N LEU A 326 9.22 -8.34 7.90
CA LEU A 326 8.63 -9.35 8.77
C LEU A 326 9.65 -9.79 9.84
N PHE A 327 10.90 -9.45 9.62
CA PHE A 327 11.99 -9.47 10.60
C PHE A 327 12.51 -8.05 10.81
N ASP A 328 12.84 -7.70 12.04
CA ASP A 328 13.49 -6.41 12.34
C ASP A 328 14.96 -6.39 11.84
N LYS A 329 15.64 -5.24 12.02
CA LYS A 329 17.04 -5.05 11.63
C LYS A 329 18.02 -6.04 12.30
N ASP A 330 17.63 -6.70 13.39
CA ASP A 330 18.40 -7.68 14.17
C ASP A 330 17.92 -9.12 13.91
N LEU A 331 17.14 -9.32 12.83
CA LEU A 331 16.57 -10.60 12.40
C LEU A 331 15.59 -11.22 13.41
N LYS A 332 15.02 -10.44 14.32
CA LYS A 332 13.97 -10.90 15.22
C LYS A 332 12.63 -10.92 14.49
N PRO A 333 11.85 -12.02 14.57
CA PRO A 333 10.57 -12.11 13.90
C PRO A 333 9.56 -11.11 14.50
N ARG A 334 8.78 -10.46 13.63
CA ARG A 334 7.62 -9.64 14.00
C ARG A 334 6.36 -10.51 14.07
N PRO A 335 5.30 -10.07 14.77
CA PRO A 335 4.03 -10.80 14.84
C PRO A 335 3.45 -11.16 13.46
N ALA A 336 3.62 -10.28 12.47
CA ALA A 336 3.16 -10.50 11.10
C ALA A 336 3.79 -11.72 10.42
N LEU A 337 5.02 -12.13 10.80
CA LEU A 337 5.65 -13.35 10.28
C LEU A 337 4.86 -14.61 10.65
N ALA A 338 4.29 -14.67 11.84
CA ALA A 338 3.48 -15.81 12.26
C ALA A 338 2.23 -15.99 11.37
N GLU A 339 1.59 -14.88 10.97
CA GLU A 339 0.44 -14.93 10.05
C GLU A 339 0.88 -15.33 8.62
N TRP A 340 2.04 -14.85 8.17
CA TRP A 340 2.63 -15.28 6.91
C TRP A 340 2.90 -16.80 6.90
N GLN A 341 3.47 -17.35 7.98
CA GLN A 341 3.75 -18.78 8.12
C GLN A 341 2.46 -19.61 8.20
N LYS A 342 1.40 -19.13 8.84
CA LYS A 342 0.08 -19.76 8.79
C LYS A 342 -0.45 -19.83 7.36
N ALA A 343 -0.33 -18.74 6.61
CA ALA A 343 -0.76 -18.69 5.22
C ALA A 343 0.03 -19.66 4.32
N LEU A 344 1.34 -19.80 4.51
CA LEU A 344 2.17 -20.83 3.85
C LEU A 344 1.64 -22.25 4.08
N GLN A 345 1.14 -22.53 5.29
CA GLN A 345 0.54 -23.82 5.64
C GLN A 345 -0.91 -23.96 5.14
N GLY A 346 -1.45 -22.90 4.50
CA GLY A 346 -2.84 -22.86 4.06
C GLY A 346 -3.85 -22.68 5.19
N GLN A 347 -3.41 -22.24 6.34
CA GLN A 347 -4.25 -21.87 7.49
C GLN A 347 -4.68 -20.41 7.28
N ILE A 348 -5.68 -20.22 6.41
CA ILE A 348 -6.24 -18.93 6.10
C ILE A 348 -7.45 -18.69 7.00
N ASP A 349 -7.43 -17.60 7.75
CA ASP A 349 -8.60 -17.14 8.49
C ASP A 349 -9.67 -16.70 7.48
N SER A 350 -10.74 -17.50 7.39
CA SER A 350 -11.87 -17.23 6.50
C SER A 350 -12.87 -16.24 7.09
N SER A 351 -12.67 -15.81 8.33
CA SER A 351 -13.49 -14.76 8.93
C SER A 351 -13.42 -13.54 8.01
N PRO A 352 -14.56 -12.95 7.60
CA PRO A 352 -14.52 -11.73 6.85
C PRO A 352 -13.70 -10.72 7.67
N ALA A 353 -12.76 -10.02 7.03
CA ALA A 353 -12.26 -8.78 7.60
C ALA A 353 -13.50 -8.03 8.08
N THR A 354 -13.45 -7.42 9.24
CA THR A 354 -14.57 -6.64 9.74
C THR A 354 -14.89 -5.62 8.65
N THR A 355 -15.80 -5.99 7.76
CA THR A 355 -16.17 -5.17 6.62
C THR A 355 -16.85 -3.96 7.20
N VAL A 356 -16.16 -2.86 7.17
CA VAL A 356 -16.83 -1.57 7.15
C VAL A 356 -17.57 -1.56 5.82
N ASP A 357 -18.90 -1.62 5.89
CA ASP A 357 -19.76 -1.62 4.73
C ASP A 357 -19.54 -0.33 3.91
N SER A 358 -18.57 -0.39 3.00
CA SER A 358 -18.30 0.69 2.06
C SER A 358 -19.29 0.57 0.92
N GLY A 359 -20.47 1.19 1.08
CA GLY A 359 -21.50 1.28 0.04
C GLY A 359 -21.04 2.03 -1.22
N ILE A 360 -19.97 1.56 -1.85
CA ILE A 360 -19.52 2.03 -3.17
C ILE A 360 -19.73 0.89 -4.17
N VAL A 361 -20.90 0.87 -4.78
CA VAL A 361 -21.16 0.12 -6.01
C VAL A 361 -20.97 1.09 -7.18
N PRO A 362 -20.08 0.84 -8.14
CA PRO A 362 -20.02 1.63 -9.35
C PRO A 362 -21.23 1.32 -10.24
N GLY A 363 -22.10 2.30 -10.44
CA GLY A 363 -23.03 2.38 -11.56
C GLY A 363 -24.19 1.37 -11.59
N GLY A 364 -25.15 1.52 -10.69
CA GLY A 364 -26.46 0.89 -10.79
C GLY A 364 -27.55 1.85 -10.38
N THR A 365 -28.51 2.12 -11.24
CA THR A 365 -29.73 2.91 -10.99
C THR A 365 -30.52 2.30 -9.85
N VAL A 366 -30.70 3.05 -8.77
CA VAL A 366 -31.51 2.65 -7.60
C VAL A 366 -32.92 3.15 -7.78
N THR A 367 -33.87 2.21 -7.81
CA THR A 367 -35.30 2.47 -7.65
C THR A 367 -35.61 2.57 -6.14
N PRO A 368 -36.41 3.54 -5.67
CA PRO A 368 -36.70 3.67 -4.23
C PRO A 368 -37.84 2.74 -3.82
N GLY A 369 -37.64 1.95 -2.80
CA GLY A 369 -38.72 1.24 -2.14
C GLY A 369 -38.28 0.05 -1.32
N GLY A 370 -38.30 0.15 0.01
CA GLY A 370 -38.20 -0.98 0.91
C GLY A 370 -37.52 -0.68 2.25
N SER A 371 -38.35 -0.29 3.23
CA SER A 371 -37.96 -0.20 4.64
C SER A 371 -37.63 -1.60 5.16
N THR A 372 -36.38 -1.85 5.55
CA THR A 372 -35.98 -3.00 6.37
C THR A 372 -35.27 -2.52 7.62
N THR A 373 -35.87 -2.78 8.75
CA THR A 373 -35.30 -2.62 10.09
C THR A 373 -34.06 -3.52 10.22
N VAL A 374 -32.88 -2.90 10.35
CA VAL A 374 -31.62 -3.59 10.62
C VAL A 374 -31.55 -3.85 12.12
N GLY A 375 -31.60 -5.12 12.50
CA GLY A 375 -31.27 -5.57 13.84
C GLY A 375 -29.76 -5.42 14.08
N SER A 376 -29.36 -4.51 14.97
CA SER A 376 -27.96 -4.28 15.37
C SER A 376 -27.47 -5.42 16.26
N GLY A 377 -26.56 -6.25 15.74
CA GLY A 377 -25.86 -7.28 16.51
C GLY A 377 -24.63 -6.77 17.30
N ASP A 378 -24.36 -5.50 17.30
CA ASP A 378 -23.24 -4.90 18.03
C ASP A 378 -23.54 -4.84 19.54
N PRO A 379 -22.59 -5.20 20.43
CA PRO A 379 -22.79 -5.04 21.88
C PRO A 379 -23.05 -3.57 22.23
N ALA A 380 -23.89 -3.33 23.22
CA ALA A 380 -24.20 -1.98 23.67
C ALA A 380 -22.91 -1.24 24.10
N PRO A 381 -22.77 0.08 23.78
CA PRO A 381 -21.61 0.83 24.19
C PRO A 381 -21.52 0.95 25.72
N ILE A 382 -20.29 0.88 26.26
CA ILE A 382 -19.99 1.05 27.68
C ILE A 382 -20.24 2.50 28.09
N ALA A 383 -19.87 3.43 27.22
CA ALA A 383 -20.12 4.86 27.39
C ALA A 383 -20.50 5.51 26.06
N THR A 384 -21.33 6.55 26.13
CA THR A 384 -21.75 7.34 24.98
C THR A 384 -21.65 8.82 25.28
N LEU A 385 -21.20 9.62 24.31
CA LEU A 385 -21.31 11.07 24.31
C LEU A 385 -22.25 11.45 23.17
N GLY A 386 -23.49 11.79 23.51
CA GLY A 386 -24.51 12.27 22.59
C GLY A 386 -24.48 13.80 22.45
N PHE A 387 -25.38 14.35 21.61
CA PHE A 387 -25.50 15.79 21.33
C PHE A 387 -26.97 16.21 21.38
N GLU A 388 -27.68 15.77 22.40
CA GLU A 388 -29.10 16.01 22.58
C GLU A 388 -29.41 17.43 23.05
N THR A 389 -28.57 18.00 23.93
CA THR A 389 -28.75 19.29 24.57
C THR A 389 -27.58 20.25 24.29
N ALA A 390 -27.75 21.53 24.64
CA ALA A 390 -26.68 22.54 24.48
C ALA A 390 -25.44 22.20 25.35
N ASP A 391 -25.65 21.58 26.54
CA ASP A 391 -24.59 21.19 27.46
C ASP A 391 -23.77 20.00 26.94
N ASP A 392 -24.30 19.27 25.97
CA ASP A 392 -23.59 18.15 25.36
C ASP A 392 -22.58 18.61 24.32
N MET A 393 -22.66 19.85 23.83
CA MET A 393 -21.78 20.38 22.82
C MET A 393 -20.34 20.55 23.35
N PHE A 394 -19.39 20.50 22.45
CA PHE A 394 -17.99 20.76 22.78
C PHE A 394 -17.77 22.27 22.97
N ALA A 395 -16.99 22.64 23.96
CA ALA A 395 -16.52 24.00 24.16
C ALA A 395 -15.59 24.42 23.01
N VAL A 396 -15.70 25.65 22.56
CA VAL A 396 -14.94 26.22 21.44
C VAL A 396 -14.41 27.61 21.81
N PRO A 397 -13.26 28.05 21.22
CA PRO A 397 -12.75 29.40 21.42
C PRO A 397 -13.64 30.46 20.77
N SER A 398 -13.42 31.71 21.15
CA SER A 398 -14.10 32.87 20.56
C SER A 398 -13.92 32.89 19.03
N GLY A 399 -15.01 33.13 18.30
CA GLY A 399 -15.04 33.13 16.82
C GLY A 399 -15.33 31.78 16.18
N ALA A 400 -15.39 30.69 16.95
CA ALA A 400 -15.90 29.39 16.51
C ALA A 400 -17.32 29.16 17.06
N LYS A 401 -18.03 28.19 16.48
CA LYS A 401 -19.36 27.79 16.90
C LYS A 401 -19.47 26.27 17.01
N SER A 402 -20.01 25.81 18.13
CA SER A 402 -20.43 24.43 18.34
C SER A 402 -21.92 24.42 18.68
N ALA A 403 -22.71 23.69 17.93
CA ALA A 403 -24.16 23.64 18.08
C ALA A 403 -24.73 22.31 17.60
N LYS A 404 -25.98 22.01 17.94
CA LYS A 404 -26.70 20.88 17.36
C LYS A 404 -26.79 21.04 15.84
N ALA A 405 -26.42 20.02 15.10
CA ALA A 405 -26.53 20.05 13.64
C ALA A 405 -27.99 20.04 13.19
N ALA A 406 -28.27 20.65 12.04
CA ALA A 406 -29.61 20.66 11.45
C ALA A 406 -30.05 19.27 10.99
N GLU A 407 -29.13 18.38 10.75
CA GLU A 407 -29.35 16.99 10.33
C GLU A 407 -28.87 16.00 11.40
N ALA A 408 -29.57 14.88 11.52
CA ALA A 408 -29.14 13.76 12.35
C ALA A 408 -27.97 12.99 11.70
N GLY A 409 -27.23 12.24 12.50
CA GLY A 409 -26.26 11.27 12.00
C GLY A 409 -26.93 10.12 11.24
N PRO A 410 -26.16 9.26 10.53
CA PRO A 410 -26.70 8.09 9.85
C PRO A 410 -27.37 7.07 10.77
N ASP A 411 -27.09 7.14 12.06
CA ASP A 411 -27.73 6.34 13.11
C ASP A 411 -29.07 6.93 13.59
N GLY A 412 -29.57 7.99 12.92
CA GLY A 412 -30.81 8.67 13.26
C GLY A 412 -30.77 9.56 14.51
N ARG A 413 -29.58 9.74 15.13
CA ARG A 413 -29.40 10.47 16.38
C ARG A 413 -28.88 11.89 16.15
N PRO A 414 -29.10 12.80 17.13
CA PRO A 414 -28.56 14.14 17.06
C PRO A 414 -27.05 14.16 16.83
N ALA A 415 -26.61 15.12 16.01
CA ALA A 415 -25.20 15.35 15.69
C ALA A 415 -24.77 16.75 16.12
N MET A 416 -23.48 16.94 16.37
CA MET A 416 -22.87 18.24 16.64
C MET A 416 -22.27 18.82 15.38
N GLU A 417 -22.52 20.10 15.12
CA GLU A 417 -21.82 20.88 14.11
C GLU A 417 -20.78 21.77 14.78
N TRP A 418 -19.55 21.66 14.28
CA TRP A 418 -18.43 22.54 14.65
C TRP A 418 -18.04 23.39 13.45
N SER A 419 -18.24 24.72 13.56
CA SER A 419 -17.95 25.70 12.50
C SER A 419 -16.92 26.70 12.99
N TYR A 420 -15.83 26.91 12.24
CA TYR A 420 -14.73 27.78 12.63
C TYR A 420 -14.01 28.38 11.42
N GLY A 421 -13.30 29.48 11.66
CA GLY A 421 -12.28 30.00 10.75
C GLY A 421 -10.91 29.57 11.20
N TYR A 422 -9.99 29.38 10.27
CA TYR A 422 -8.57 29.16 10.56
C TYR A 422 -7.70 30.12 9.74
N SER A 423 -6.64 30.62 10.36
CA SER A 423 -5.66 31.52 9.76
C SER A 423 -4.24 30.99 9.97
N GLN A 424 -3.28 31.55 9.22
CA GLN A 424 -1.87 31.15 9.40
C GLN A 424 -1.44 31.30 10.86
N LYS A 425 -0.97 30.18 11.46
CA LYS A 425 -0.42 29.99 12.81
C LYS A 425 -1.39 29.56 13.90
N ASP A 426 -2.71 29.68 13.72
CA ASP A 426 -3.67 29.38 14.80
C ASP A 426 -4.28 27.99 14.65
N TRP A 427 -4.26 27.22 15.73
CA TRP A 427 -5.02 25.98 15.84
C TRP A 427 -6.50 26.28 16.06
N ALA A 428 -7.37 25.65 15.28
CA ALA A 428 -8.78 25.57 15.66
C ALA A 428 -8.99 24.30 16.49
N TRP A 429 -9.76 24.43 17.58
CA TRP A 429 -10.05 23.31 18.46
C TRP A 429 -11.46 23.38 19.05
N ALA A 430 -11.97 22.22 19.44
CA ALA A 430 -13.16 22.06 20.26
C ALA A 430 -12.90 20.96 21.28
N SER A 431 -13.36 21.13 22.52
CA SER A 431 -13.12 20.13 23.55
C SER A 431 -14.34 19.85 24.42
N LYS A 432 -14.39 18.64 24.97
CA LYS A 432 -15.41 18.19 25.93
C LYS A 432 -14.75 17.53 27.12
N ARG A 433 -14.93 18.10 28.30
CA ARG A 433 -14.56 17.44 29.55
C ARG A 433 -15.51 16.29 29.84
N ILE A 434 -14.98 15.20 30.35
CA ILE A 434 -15.71 14.01 30.78
C ILE A 434 -15.29 13.63 32.19
N GLY A 435 -16.14 12.91 32.91
CA GLY A 435 -15.82 12.43 34.23
C GLY A 435 -14.71 11.37 34.21
N GLU A 436 -13.75 11.46 35.13
CA GLU A 436 -12.75 10.41 35.34
C GLU A 436 -13.42 9.04 35.52
N GLY A 437 -12.85 8.00 34.96
CA GLY A 437 -13.40 6.64 35.01
C GLY A 437 -14.54 6.37 34.02
N LYS A 438 -15.04 7.38 33.31
CA LYS A 438 -16.16 7.22 32.35
C LYS A 438 -15.83 6.23 31.24
N LEU A 439 -14.57 6.15 30.84
CA LEU A 439 -14.08 5.26 29.78
C LEU A 439 -13.31 4.04 30.29
N ALA A 440 -13.29 3.76 31.60
CA ALA A 440 -12.40 2.79 32.26
C ALA A 440 -12.41 1.37 31.67
N ARG A 441 -13.48 0.97 30.99
CA ARG A 441 -13.60 -0.38 30.39
C ARG A 441 -13.64 -0.35 28.86
N SER A 442 -13.41 0.82 28.27
CA SER A 442 -13.51 0.98 26.84
C SER A 442 -12.19 0.62 26.17
N SER A 443 -12.27 -0.16 25.12
CA SER A 443 -11.15 -0.53 24.25
C SER A 443 -11.25 0.12 22.87
N THR A 444 -12.47 0.50 22.44
CA THR A 444 -12.70 1.12 21.13
C THR A 444 -13.55 2.36 21.22
N MET A 445 -13.33 3.30 20.29
CA MET A 445 -14.17 4.48 20.10
C MET A 445 -14.72 4.50 18.68
N SER A 446 -16.01 4.83 18.52
CA SER A 446 -16.59 4.95 17.18
C SER A 446 -17.58 6.13 17.08
N PHE A 447 -17.61 6.77 15.90
CA PHE A 447 -18.54 7.88 15.59
C PHE A 447 -18.65 8.06 14.07
N TRP A 448 -19.69 8.80 13.64
CA TRP A 448 -19.78 9.23 12.26
C TRP A 448 -19.31 10.69 12.14
N VAL A 449 -18.66 11.00 11.01
CA VAL A 449 -18.16 12.36 10.76
C VAL A 449 -18.27 12.72 9.29
N LYS A 450 -18.49 14.00 9.00
CA LYS A 450 -18.35 14.60 7.67
C LYS A 450 -17.85 16.03 7.78
N SER A 451 -17.29 16.56 6.68
CA SER A 451 -16.75 17.90 6.63
C SER A 451 -16.92 18.50 5.23
N ASP A 452 -17.02 19.82 5.14
CA ASP A 452 -17.00 20.55 3.87
C ASP A 452 -15.60 20.72 3.26
N ALA A 453 -14.55 20.36 4.02
CA ALA A 453 -13.16 20.36 3.59
C ALA A 453 -12.49 19.00 3.88
N THR A 454 -11.54 18.62 3.04
CA THR A 454 -10.79 17.35 3.10
C THR A 454 -9.44 17.49 3.80
N THR A 455 -9.29 18.43 4.75
CA THR A 455 -8.07 18.57 5.54
C THR A 455 -8.14 17.69 6.78
N PRO A 456 -7.00 17.14 7.23
CA PRO A 456 -6.95 16.30 8.42
C PRO A 456 -7.46 17.00 9.68
N LEU A 457 -8.15 16.22 10.51
CA LEU A 457 -8.54 16.59 11.87
C LEU A 457 -7.85 15.65 12.85
N ILE A 458 -7.48 16.17 14.00
CA ILE A 458 -6.91 15.40 15.11
C ILE A 458 -8.01 15.18 16.14
N VAL A 459 -8.19 13.94 16.55
CA VAL A 459 -9.00 13.57 17.70
C VAL A 459 -8.05 13.15 18.80
N GLN A 460 -8.14 13.76 19.98
CA GLN A 460 -7.22 13.58 21.06
C GLN A 460 -7.97 13.23 22.35
N LEU A 461 -7.49 12.22 23.08
CA LEU A 461 -7.89 11.87 24.41
C LEU A 461 -6.83 12.36 25.38
N LYS A 462 -7.24 13.14 26.39
CA LYS A 462 -6.34 13.72 27.36
C LYS A 462 -6.58 13.14 28.75
N GLU A 463 -5.53 12.64 29.36
CA GLU A 463 -5.54 12.09 30.69
C GLU A 463 -5.44 13.19 31.76
N LYS A 464 -5.80 12.83 33.00
CA LYS A 464 -5.81 13.71 34.16
C LYS A 464 -4.45 14.34 34.46
N ASP A 465 -3.35 13.65 34.19
CA ASP A 465 -1.99 14.16 34.40
C ASP A 465 -1.49 15.03 33.24
N GLY A 466 -2.32 15.23 32.23
CA GLY A 466 -2.04 16.05 31.06
C GLY A 466 -1.43 15.30 29.89
N GLU A 467 -1.14 14.01 29.99
CA GLU A 467 -0.72 13.21 28.84
C GLU A 467 -1.85 13.16 27.81
N SER A 468 -1.49 13.27 26.55
CA SER A 468 -2.45 13.31 25.44
C SER A 468 -2.12 12.22 24.44
N HIS A 469 -3.16 11.52 23.98
CA HIS A 469 -3.08 10.47 22.98
C HIS A 469 -3.99 10.81 21.83
N SER A 470 -3.51 10.77 20.59
CA SER A 470 -4.22 11.29 19.44
C SER A 470 -4.19 10.36 18.26
N PHE A 471 -5.17 10.55 17.38
CA PHE A 471 -5.18 10.02 16.03
C PHE A 471 -5.72 11.07 15.06
N GLN A 472 -5.42 10.87 13.78
CA GLN A 472 -5.81 11.78 12.72
C GLN A 472 -6.89 11.15 11.84
N ILE A 473 -7.88 11.95 11.46
CA ILE A 473 -8.93 11.56 10.51
C ILE A 473 -9.01 12.58 9.38
N THR A 474 -9.43 12.15 8.20
CA THR A 474 -9.67 13.03 7.05
C THR A 474 -11.11 12.87 6.58
N PRO A 475 -12.09 13.56 7.21
CA PRO A 475 -13.48 13.42 6.83
C PRO A 475 -13.78 14.08 5.48
N GLY A 476 -14.58 13.41 4.66
CA GLY A 476 -15.10 13.94 3.39
C GLY A 476 -16.46 14.61 3.53
N LYS A 477 -17.05 15.02 2.39
CA LYS A 477 -18.39 15.67 2.34
C LYS A 477 -19.55 14.72 2.68
N LYS A 478 -19.34 13.42 2.55
CA LYS A 478 -20.32 12.39 2.93
C LYS A 478 -20.02 11.89 4.33
N TRP A 479 -21.03 11.38 5.02
CA TRP A 479 -20.84 10.70 6.29
C TRP A 479 -19.92 9.49 6.16
N SER A 480 -18.91 9.39 7.01
CA SER A 480 -18.02 8.24 7.17
C SER A 480 -18.02 7.80 8.63
N LYS A 481 -18.06 6.48 8.87
CA LYS A 481 -17.91 5.91 10.22
C LYS A 481 -16.42 5.79 10.54
N VAL A 482 -16.03 6.30 11.69
CA VAL A 482 -14.72 6.10 12.29
C VAL A 482 -14.88 5.08 13.41
N THR A 483 -14.06 4.05 13.43
CA THR A 483 -13.92 3.12 14.55
C THR A 483 -12.44 2.94 14.83
N MET A 484 -12.04 3.06 16.08
CA MET A 484 -10.65 3.07 16.48
C MET A 484 -10.45 2.26 17.76
N ASP A 485 -9.40 1.45 17.75
CA ASP A 485 -8.88 0.83 18.97
C ASP A 485 -8.13 1.90 19.77
N MET A 486 -8.53 2.10 21.03
CA MET A 486 -7.95 3.13 21.89
C MET A 486 -6.48 2.82 22.22
N SER A 487 -6.06 1.56 22.19
CA SER A 487 -4.66 1.17 22.38
C SER A 487 -3.75 1.59 21.21
N SER A 488 -4.35 1.94 20.05
CA SER A 488 -3.62 2.38 18.87
C SER A 488 -3.37 3.89 18.82
N LEU A 489 -3.84 4.65 19.82
CA LEU A 489 -3.61 6.09 19.85
C LEU A 489 -2.14 6.39 20.15
N THR A 490 -1.61 7.41 19.46
CA THR A 490 -0.22 7.83 19.65
C THR A 490 -0.10 8.87 20.74
N SER A 491 0.78 8.65 21.71
CA SER A 491 1.11 9.64 22.75
C SER A 491 1.80 10.87 22.12
N ASP A 492 1.31 12.07 22.45
CA ASP A 492 1.94 13.33 22.03
C ASP A 492 3.29 13.49 22.74
N SER A 493 4.36 13.66 21.95
CA SER A 493 5.73 13.80 22.46
C SER A 493 5.93 14.96 23.45
N ASN A 494 5.12 16.03 23.34
CA ASN A 494 5.21 17.20 24.21
C ASN A 494 4.54 16.99 25.58
N THR A 495 3.64 16.01 25.67
CA THR A 495 2.89 15.73 26.90
C THR A 495 3.19 14.34 27.48
N ARG A 496 4.03 13.57 26.79
CA ARG A 496 4.30 12.16 27.09
C ARG A 496 4.80 11.93 28.51
N LYS A 497 4.18 10.99 29.21
CA LYS A 497 4.58 10.47 30.53
C LYS A 497 5.08 9.03 30.39
N ASP A 498 4.16 8.07 30.30
CA ASP A 498 4.51 6.67 30.11
C ASP A 498 4.26 6.19 28.65
N GLY A 499 3.51 6.97 27.86
CA GLY A 499 3.22 6.69 26.46
C GLY A 499 2.11 5.66 26.24
N VAL A 500 1.39 5.30 27.30
CA VAL A 500 0.31 4.30 27.26
C VAL A 500 -0.99 4.95 27.71
N LEU A 501 -2.01 4.92 26.83
CA LEU A 501 -3.33 5.44 27.19
C LEU A 501 -3.98 4.56 28.26
N ASP A 502 -4.32 5.17 29.40
CA ASP A 502 -5.23 4.58 30.39
C ASP A 502 -6.64 5.17 30.21
N PRO A 503 -7.59 4.44 29.65
CA PRO A 503 -8.95 4.93 29.45
C PRO A 503 -9.65 5.38 30.73
N ALA A 504 -9.27 4.81 31.89
CA ALA A 504 -9.84 5.22 33.20
C ALA A 504 -9.43 6.63 33.60
N ARG A 505 -8.30 7.10 33.09
CA ARG A 505 -7.73 8.43 33.46
C ARG A 505 -8.10 9.53 32.45
N VAL A 506 -8.78 9.20 31.35
CA VAL A 506 -9.21 10.18 30.35
C VAL A 506 -10.25 11.12 30.96
N VAL A 507 -9.98 12.43 30.86
CA VAL A 507 -10.83 13.50 31.42
C VAL A 507 -11.28 14.52 30.38
N GLU A 508 -10.70 14.50 29.16
CA GLU A 508 -11.05 15.44 28.11
C GLU A 508 -10.89 14.82 26.73
N ILE A 509 -11.81 15.13 25.82
CA ILE A 509 -11.73 14.81 24.39
C ILE A 509 -11.55 16.10 23.63
N VAL A 510 -10.56 16.17 22.75
CA VAL A 510 -10.24 17.35 21.95
C VAL A 510 -10.33 17.01 20.46
N LEU A 511 -10.99 17.89 19.69
CA LEU A 511 -10.95 17.90 18.25
C LEU A 511 -10.09 19.09 17.81
N ALA A 512 -9.10 18.89 16.97
CA ALA A 512 -8.23 19.96 16.52
C ALA A 512 -8.00 19.95 15.02
N ASP A 513 -7.85 21.13 14.41
CA ASP A 513 -7.51 21.31 13.00
C ASP A 513 -6.18 22.05 12.89
N GLY A 514 -5.18 21.38 12.30
CA GLY A 514 -3.85 21.93 12.06
C GLY A 514 -3.70 22.68 10.74
N ALA A 515 -4.77 22.97 10.00
CA ALA A 515 -4.69 23.65 8.72
C ALA A 515 -4.09 25.07 8.83
N GLY A 516 -4.37 25.80 9.91
CA GLY A 516 -3.79 27.12 10.18
C GLY A 516 -2.28 27.04 10.41
N PRO A 517 -1.76 26.23 11.34
CA PRO A 517 -0.32 25.98 11.49
C PRO A 517 0.37 25.51 10.21
N ALA A 518 -0.33 24.76 9.35
CA ALA A 518 0.14 24.37 8.02
C ALA A 518 0.10 25.51 6.97
N GLY A 519 -0.14 26.75 7.39
CA GLY A 519 -0.10 27.94 6.53
C GLY A 519 -1.37 28.22 5.73
N LYS A 520 -2.46 27.48 5.98
CA LYS A 520 -3.74 27.64 5.28
C LYS A 520 -4.62 28.72 5.93
N LYS A 521 -5.53 29.32 5.16
CA LYS A 521 -6.58 30.22 5.63
C LYS A 521 -7.91 29.76 5.09
N GLY A 522 -8.97 29.81 5.88
CA GLY A 522 -10.31 29.46 5.41
C GLY A 522 -11.34 29.37 6.52
N LYS A 523 -12.46 28.79 6.17
CA LYS A 523 -13.53 28.41 7.09
C LYS A 523 -13.79 26.92 6.89
N ARG A 524 -14.24 26.27 7.95
CA ARG A 524 -14.58 24.85 7.91
C ARG A 524 -15.83 24.57 8.72
N ARG A 525 -16.58 23.60 8.26
CA ARG A 525 -17.72 23.02 8.94
C ARG A 525 -17.53 21.51 9.06
N VAL A 526 -17.56 21.01 10.26
CA VAL A 526 -17.44 19.57 10.56
C VAL A 526 -18.67 19.13 11.34
N VAL A 527 -19.23 18.00 10.99
CA VAL A 527 -20.38 17.43 11.69
C VAL A 527 -20.01 16.06 12.24
N PHE A 528 -20.18 15.88 13.54
CA PHE A 528 -19.95 14.63 14.26
C PHE A 528 -21.25 14.06 14.77
N SER A 529 -21.44 12.74 14.63
CA SER A 529 -22.47 12.03 15.39
C SER A 529 -22.00 11.78 16.83
N ARG A 530 -22.85 11.15 17.61
CA ARG A 530 -22.45 10.71 18.95
C ARG A 530 -21.18 9.85 18.91
N LEU A 531 -20.38 9.91 19.96
CA LEU A 531 -19.21 9.08 20.16
C LEU A 531 -19.59 7.90 21.08
N ASP A 532 -19.42 6.69 20.59
CA ASP A 532 -19.65 5.44 21.31
C ASP A 532 -18.30 4.83 21.72
N PHE A 533 -18.20 4.43 22.97
CA PHE A 533 -17.04 3.78 23.55
C PHE A 533 -17.42 2.35 23.99
N ARG A 534 -16.65 1.35 23.55
CA ARG A 534 -16.89 -0.08 23.79
C ARG A 534 -15.67 -0.78 24.35
#